data_73eab8ba1613442c75ebbe3d9165ffd9
#
_entry.id   73eab8ba1613442c75ebbe3d9165ffd9
#
_cell.length_a   1.000
_cell.length_b   1.000
_cell.length_c   1.000
_cell.angle_alpha   90.00
_cell.angle_beta   90.00
_cell.angle_gamma   90.00
#
_symmetry.space_group_name_H-M   'P 1'
#
loop_
_entity.id
_entity.type
_entity.pdbx_description
1 polymer ?
#
loop_
_entity_poly.entity_id
_entity_poly.type
_entity_poly.pdbx_seq_one_letter_code
_entity_poly.pdbx_strand_id
1 'polypeptide(L)'
;MISITSKSPYALSALVELCGHGDRGPVPIAELARRREIPAQFLEQLFATLRRAGMLRSQRGVKGGYAFARPASEITVLELVELLDGPLGRGATGVFATAAQAAREVLGATTVAEVAEAEARDARAPMYHI
;
A
#
# COMPACT_ATOMS: atom_id res chain seq x y z
N MET A 1 18.29 -5.63 9.89
CA MET A 1 17.19 -5.78 10.83
C MET A 1 15.84 -5.74 10.13
N ILE A 2 14.85 -6.40 10.68
CA ILE A 2 13.50 -6.36 10.11
C ILE A 2 12.77 -5.18 10.73
N SER A 3 12.41 -4.18 9.92
CA SER A 3 11.78 -2.98 10.44
C SER A 3 10.76 -2.47 9.43
N ILE A 4 9.49 -2.53 9.80
CA ILE A 4 8.39 -1.97 9.03
C ILE A 4 7.69 -0.96 9.93
N THR A 5 7.78 0.31 9.55
CA THR A 5 7.16 1.40 10.32
C THR A 5 5.68 1.54 9.94
N SER A 6 5.02 2.56 10.46
CA SER A 6 3.62 2.87 10.11
C SER A 6 3.47 3.31 8.65
N LYS A 7 4.56 3.69 7.97
CA LYS A 7 4.50 4.17 6.60
C LYS A 7 3.88 3.14 5.65
N SER A 8 4.42 1.92 5.66
CA SER A 8 3.94 0.88 4.75
C SER A 8 2.50 0.46 5.02
N PRO A 9 2.09 0.16 6.26
CA PRO A 9 0.69 -0.17 6.52
C PRO A 9 -0.29 0.93 6.15
N TYR A 10 0.04 2.19 6.43
CA TYR A 10 -0.83 3.30 6.06
C TYR A 10 -0.92 3.47 4.55
N ALA A 11 0.21 3.40 3.86
CA ALA A 11 0.22 3.51 2.40
C ALA A 11 -0.57 2.36 1.77
N LEU A 12 -0.37 1.14 2.25
CA LEU A 12 -1.09 -0.02 1.74
C LEU A 12 -2.60 0.13 1.95
N SER A 13 -3.02 0.57 3.14
CA SER A 13 -4.43 0.81 3.44
C SER A 13 -5.06 1.79 2.46
N ALA A 14 -4.36 2.90 2.17
CA ALA A 14 -4.85 3.89 1.21
C ALA A 14 -4.87 3.36 -0.22
N LEU A 15 -3.88 2.56 -0.61
CA LEU A 15 -3.86 1.95 -1.94
C LEU A 15 -5.00 0.94 -2.11
N VAL A 16 -5.32 0.20 -1.06
CA VAL A 16 -6.46 -0.73 -1.08
C VAL A 16 -7.77 0.04 -1.27
N GLU A 17 -7.91 1.18 -0.59
CA GLU A 17 -9.08 2.05 -0.79
C GLU A 17 -9.14 2.54 -2.23
N LEU A 18 -8.00 2.93 -2.79
CA LEU A 18 -7.91 3.38 -4.17
C LEU A 18 -8.29 2.26 -5.15
N CYS A 19 -7.92 1.02 -4.87
CA CYS A 19 -8.34 -0.13 -5.66
C CYS A 19 -9.87 -0.24 -5.70
N GLY A 20 -10.52 -0.05 -4.57
CA GLY A 20 -11.96 -0.15 -4.47
C GLY A 20 -12.70 0.93 -5.27
N HIS A 21 -12.00 2.01 -5.62
CA HIS A 21 -12.57 3.07 -6.43
C HIS A 21 -12.68 2.68 -7.91
N GLY A 22 -11.85 1.75 -8.37
CA GLY A 22 -11.86 1.25 -9.74
C GLY A 22 -11.51 2.32 -10.76
N ASP A 23 -12.22 2.31 -11.89
CA ASP A 23 -11.96 3.22 -13.01
C ASP A 23 -12.76 4.52 -12.95
N ARG A 24 -13.25 4.89 -11.78
CA ARG A 24 -14.08 6.10 -11.62
C ARG A 24 -13.27 7.39 -11.61
N GLY A 25 -11.99 7.31 -11.92
CA GLY A 25 -11.10 8.46 -12.03
C GLY A 25 -10.25 8.68 -10.79
N PRO A 26 -9.46 9.75 -10.77
CA PRO A 26 -8.59 10.04 -9.63
C PRO A 26 -9.37 10.28 -8.35
N VAL A 27 -8.77 9.92 -7.22
CA VAL A 27 -9.37 10.11 -5.90
C VAL A 27 -8.58 11.16 -5.12
N PRO A 28 -9.24 12.19 -4.58
CA PRO A 28 -8.55 13.18 -3.76
C PRO A 28 -7.94 12.52 -2.53
N ILE A 29 -6.74 12.95 -2.18
CA ILE A 29 -6.03 12.35 -1.05
C ILE A 29 -6.79 12.56 0.27
N ALA A 30 -7.47 13.70 0.40
CA ALA A 30 -8.26 13.99 1.59
C ALA A 30 -9.37 12.95 1.80
N GLU A 31 -9.95 12.47 0.71
CA GLU A 31 -10.98 11.43 0.79
C GLU A 31 -10.40 10.10 1.24
N LEU A 32 -9.25 9.70 0.69
CA LEU A 32 -8.58 8.48 1.11
C LEU A 32 -8.18 8.53 2.57
N ALA A 33 -7.62 9.68 2.98
CA ALA A 33 -7.19 9.89 4.37
C ALA A 33 -8.38 9.79 5.33
N ARG A 34 -9.50 10.40 4.97
CA ARG A 34 -10.71 10.37 5.79
C ARG A 34 -11.25 8.95 5.92
N ARG A 35 -11.34 8.23 4.82
CA ARG A 35 -11.91 6.88 4.81
C ARG A 35 -11.06 5.88 5.59
N ARG A 36 -9.76 6.07 5.58
CA ARG A 36 -8.84 5.15 6.24
C ARG A 36 -8.28 5.69 7.55
N GLU A 37 -8.78 6.85 7.99
CA GLU A 37 -8.39 7.47 9.26
C GLU A 37 -6.88 7.67 9.36
N ILE A 38 -6.31 8.21 8.28
CA ILE A 38 -4.87 8.49 8.17
C ILE A 38 -4.69 10.01 8.17
N PRO A 39 -3.71 10.55 8.91
CA PRO A 39 -3.43 11.99 8.83
C PRO A 39 -3.14 12.40 7.39
N ALA A 40 -3.87 13.40 6.89
CA ALA A 40 -3.80 13.80 5.48
C ALA A 40 -2.39 14.23 5.06
N GLN A 41 -1.70 15.02 5.89
CA GLN A 41 -0.35 15.47 5.55
C GLN A 41 0.64 14.32 5.47
N PHE A 42 0.49 13.34 6.34
CA PHE A 42 1.33 12.16 6.32
C PHE A 42 1.08 11.36 5.04
N LEU A 43 -0.18 11.17 4.69
CA LEU A 43 -0.53 10.43 3.47
C LEU A 43 -0.06 11.16 2.20
N GLU A 44 -0.12 12.50 2.20
CA GLU A 44 0.40 13.29 1.09
C GLU A 44 1.87 13.03 0.83
N GLN A 45 2.67 12.96 1.91
CA GLN A 45 4.10 12.66 1.79
C GLN A 45 4.34 11.27 1.23
N LEU A 46 3.59 10.28 1.73
CA LEU A 46 3.72 8.90 1.25
C LEU A 46 3.35 8.81 -0.23
N PHE A 47 2.23 9.41 -0.61
CA PHE A 47 1.76 9.36 -2.01
C PHE A 47 2.67 10.11 -2.96
N ALA A 48 3.30 11.20 -2.50
CA ALA A 48 4.29 11.89 -3.32
C ALA A 48 5.47 10.97 -3.63
N THR A 49 5.91 10.19 -2.65
CA THR A 49 6.98 9.20 -2.84
C THR A 49 6.55 8.12 -3.84
N LEU A 50 5.33 7.60 -3.71
CA LEU A 50 4.81 6.57 -4.61
C LEU A 50 4.67 7.11 -6.04
N ARG A 51 4.28 8.37 -6.18
CA ARG A 51 4.19 9.02 -7.49
C ARG A 51 5.57 9.13 -8.14
N ARG A 52 6.56 9.58 -7.38
CA ARG A 52 7.94 9.69 -7.90
C ARG A 52 8.50 8.34 -8.33
N ALA A 53 8.06 7.28 -7.67
CA ALA A 53 8.48 5.92 -8.00
C ALA A 53 7.70 5.30 -9.18
N GLY A 54 6.71 6.02 -9.70
CA GLY A 54 5.94 5.55 -10.85
C GLY A 54 4.80 4.59 -10.53
N MET A 55 4.49 4.41 -9.26
CA MET A 55 3.35 3.57 -8.85
C MET A 55 2.02 4.30 -9.00
N LEU A 56 2.05 5.61 -8.75
CA LEU A 56 0.87 6.47 -8.81
C LEU A 56 1.10 7.62 -9.77
N ARG A 57 0.01 8.18 -10.26
CA ARG A 57 -0.01 9.43 -11.01
C ARG A 57 -0.99 10.37 -10.35
N SER A 58 -0.78 11.67 -10.51
CA SER A 58 -1.67 12.67 -9.94
C SER A 58 -2.28 13.52 -11.05
N GLN A 59 -3.47 14.04 -10.80
CA GLN A 59 -4.17 14.93 -11.69
C GLN A 59 -4.63 16.14 -10.90
N ARG A 60 -4.37 17.33 -11.43
CA ARG A 60 -4.80 18.58 -10.80
C ARG A 60 -6.22 18.91 -11.20
N GLY A 61 -6.86 19.78 -10.43
CA GLY A 61 -8.17 20.35 -10.75
C GLY A 61 -9.25 19.88 -9.82
N VAL A 62 -10.48 20.28 -10.12
CA VAL A 62 -11.65 20.01 -9.27
C VAL A 62 -11.92 18.53 -9.14
N LYS A 63 -11.68 17.77 -10.20
CA LYS A 63 -11.84 16.31 -10.20
C LYS A 63 -10.49 15.62 -10.14
N GLY A 64 -9.50 16.29 -9.57
CA GLY A 64 -8.16 15.76 -9.47
C GLY A 64 -8.00 14.81 -8.30
N GLY A 65 -6.79 14.31 -8.15
CA GLY A 65 -6.42 13.38 -7.12
C GLY A 65 -5.38 12.41 -7.60
N TYR A 66 -5.39 11.21 -7.05
CA TYR A 66 -4.42 10.17 -7.38
C TYR A 66 -5.09 8.97 -8.02
N ALA A 67 -4.35 8.33 -8.91
CA ALA A 67 -4.76 7.08 -9.55
C ALA A 67 -3.52 6.20 -9.72
N PHE A 68 -3.72 4.92 -9.97
CA PHE A 68 -2.61 4.02 -10.25
C PHE A 68 -1.98 4.36 -11.60
N ALA A 69 -0.65 4.49 -11.63
CA ALA A 69 0.12 4.61 -12.88
C ALA A 69 0.46 3.23 -13.43
N ARG A 70 0.61 2.25 -12.53
CA ARG A 70 0.79 0.83 -12.86
C ARG A 70 -0.40 0.07 -12.27
N PRO A 71 -0.83 -1.03 -12.90
CA PRO A 71 -1.91 -1.83 -12.32
C PRO A 71 -1.56 -2.32 -10.92
N ALA A 72 -2.51 -2.26 -10.00
CA ALA A 72 -2.31 -2.75 -8.64
C ALA A 72 -1.91 -4.24 -8.61
N SER A 73 -2.29 -5.00 -9.64
CA SER A 73 -1.91 -6.41 -9.78
C SER A 73 -0.43 -6.60 -10.14
N GLU A 74 0.28 -5.52 -10.47
CA GLU A 74 1.70 -5.55 -10.81
C GLU A 74 2.57 -4.86 -9.76
N ILE A 75 1.96 -4.38 -8.68
CA ILE A 75 2.69 -3.75 -7.58
C ILE A 75 2.70 -4.72 -6.41
N THR A 76 3.88 -5.19 -6.01
CA THR A 76 4.00 -6.09 -4.87
C THR A 76 4.05 -5.30 -3.57
N VAL A 77 3.60 -5.93 -2.49
CA VAL A 77 3.72 -5.32 -1.16
C VAL A 77 5.19 -5.11 -0.81
N LEU A 78 6.07 -6.00 -1.27
CA LEU A 78 7.51 -5.86 -1.04
C LEU A 78 8.06 -4.55 -1.66
N GLU A 79 7.68 -4.24 -2.91
CA GLU A 79 8.11 -2.99 -3.54
C GLU A 79 7.71 -1.79 -2.68
N LEU A 80 6.48 -1.80 -2.19
CA LEU A 80 5.96 -0.72 -1.36
C LEU A 80 6.76 -0.59 -0.06
N VAL A 81 6.96 -1.69 0.63
CA VAL A 81 7.68 -1.71 1.90
C VAL A 81 9.13 -1.24 1.72
N GLU A 82 9.82 -1.76 0.71
CA GLU A 82 11.22 -1.39 0.50
C GLU A 82 11.38 0.04 0.02
N LEU A 83 10.40 0.57 -0.69
CA LEU A 83 10.41 1.97 -1.09
C LEU A 83 10.26 2.91 0.11
N LEU A 84 9.36 2.59 1.03
CA LEU A 84 9.02 3.46 2.14
C LEU A 84 9.90 3.24 3.38
N ASP A 85 10.23 1.99 3.68
CA ASP A 85 10.96 1.62 4.89
C ASP A 85 12.38 1.14 4.62
N GLY A 86 12.77 1.03 3.35
CA GLY A 86 14.08 0.52 2.97
C GLY A 86 14.13 -1.00 2.88
N PRO A 87 15.23 -1.56 2.39
CA PRO A 87 15.37 -3.00 2.20
C PRO A 87 15.20 -3.78 3.51
N LEU A 88 14.33 -4.78 3.49
CA LEU A 88 14.13 -5.65 4.63
C LEU A 88 15.39 -6.47 4.90
N GLY A 89 15.80 -6.52 6.16
CA GLY A 89 16.93 -7.34 6.58
C GLY A 89 18.29 -6.69 6.36
N ARG A 90 18.36 -5.40 6.02
CA ARG A 90 19.64 -4.72 5.87
C ARG A 90 20.46 -4.88 7.15
N GLY A 91 21.66 -5.46 7.04
CA GLY A 91 22.54 -5.67 8.17
C GLY A 91 22.16 -6.84 9.08
N ALA A 92 21.08 -7.56 8.76
CA ALA A 92 20.65 -8.71 9.58
C ALA A 92 21.57 -9.92 9.35
N THR A 93 21.78 -10.70 10.40
CA THR A 93 22.57 -11.93 10.36
C THR A 93 21.83 -13.04 11.09
N GLY A 94 22.24 -14.28 10.83
CA GLY A 94 21.69 -15.44 11.54
C GLY A 94 20.20 -15.61 11.35
N VAL A 95 19.50 -15.87 12.45
CA VAL A 95 18.06 -16.10 12.43
C VAL A 95 17.30 -14.88 11.93
N PHE A 96 17.81 -13.67 12.15
CA PHE A 96 17.16 -12.45 11.68
C PHE A 96 17.27 -12.31 10.17
N ALA A 97 18.38 -12.74 9.57
CA ALA A 97 18.51 -12.77 8.13
C ALA A 97 17.55 -13.79 7.52
N THR A 98 17.39 -14.94 8.14
CA THR A 98 16.44 -15.96 7.71
C THR A 98 15.01 -15.46 7.80
N ALA A 99 14.66 -14.79 8.90
CA ALA A 99 13.33 -14.22 9.08
C ALA A 99 13.03 -13.12 8.05
N ALA A 100 14.04 -12.27 7.77
CA ALA A 100 13.88 -11.23 6.77
C ALA A 100 13.66 -11.82 5.38
N GLN A 101 14.37 -12.90 5.04
CA GLN A 101 14.18 -13.56 3.75
C GLN A 101 12.79 -14.17 3.63
N ALA A 102 12.28 -14.79 4.69
CA ALA A 102 10.92 -15.32 4.71
C ALA A 102 9.89 -14.21 4.51
N ALA A 103 10.08 -13.06 5.16
CA ALA A 103 9.20 -11.91 5.00
C ALA A 103 9.25 -11.39 3.57
N ARG A 104 10.45 -11.29 2.98
CA ARG A 104 10.60 -10.84 1.59
C ARG A 104 9.86 -11.75 0.62
N GLU A 105 9.91 -13.05 0.85
CA GLU A 105 9.20 -14.01 0.00
C GLU A 105 7.70 -13.83 0.06
N VAL A 106 7.15 -13.69 1.27
CA VAL A 106 5.71 -13.46 1.45
C VAL A 106 5.27 -12.14 0.81
N LEU A 107 5.99 -11.06 1.12
CA LEU A 107 5.61 -9.74 0.62
C LEU A 107 5.82 -9.61 -0.89
N GLY A 108 6.84 -10.28 -1.42
CA GLY A 108 7.13 -10.28 -2.85
C GLY A 108 6.17 -11.12 -3.68
N ALA A 109 5.50 -12.08 -3.05
CA ALA A 109 4.51 -12.92 -3.69
C ALA A 109 3.09 -12.35 -3.61
N THR A 110 2.90 -11.23 -2.92
CA THR A 110 1.59 -10.63 -2.66
C THR A 110 1.50 -9.28 -3.35
N THR A 111 0.48 -9.07 -4.18
CA THR A 111 0.26 -7.79 -4.84
C THR A 111 -0.74 -6.94 -4.06
N VAL A 112 -0.72 -5.64 -4.34
CA VAL A 112 -1.70 -4.71 -3.77
C VAL A 112 -3.12 -5.13 -4.15
N ALA A 113 -3.32 -5.58 -5.40
CA ALA A 113 -4.63 -6.05 -5.84
C ALA A 113 -5.11 -7.25 -5.02
N GLU A 114 -4.21 -8.18 -4.69
CA GLU A 114 -4.57 -9.34 -3.87
C GLU A 114 -4.96 -8.96 -2.46
N VAL A 115 -4.28 -7.98 -1.87
CA VAL A 115 -4.65 -7.47 -0.55
C VAL A 115 -6.04 -6.84 -0.60
N ALA A 116 -6.32 -6.06 -1.64
CA ALA A 116 -7.64 -5.45 -1.82
C ALA A 116 -8.73 -6.50 -1.97
N GLU A 117 -8.47 -7.57 -2.73
CA GLU A 117 -9.43 -8.66 -2.89
C GLU A 117 -9.70 -9.39 -1.58
N ALA A 118 -8.64 -9.64 -0.81
CA ALA A 118 -8.78 -10.30 0.50
C ALA A 118 -9.61 -9.44 1.44
N GLU A 119 -9.36 -8.14 1.48
CA GLU A 119 -10.12 -7.23 2.32
C GLU A 119 -11.59 -7.20 1.90
N ALA A 120 -11.86 -7.18 0.61
CA ALA A 120 -13.22 -7.19 0.09
C ALA A 120 -13.96 -8.48 0.45
N ARG A 121 -13.28 -9.63 0.41
CA ARG A 121 -13.86 -10.90 0.83
C ARG A 121 -14.17 -10.92 2.32
N ASP A 122 -13.26 -10.39 3.13
CA ASP A 122 -13.45 -10.32 4.58
C ASP A 122 -14.63 -9.43 4.93
N ALA A 123 -14.79 -8.31 4.22
CA ALA A 123 -15.91 -7.41 4.44
C ALA A 123 -17.27 -8.06 4.10
N ARG A 124 -17.28 -9.07 3.21
CA ARG A 124 -18.49 -9.78 2.83
C ARG A 124 -18.74 -11.04 3.68
N ALA A 125 -17.78 -11.41 4.53
CA ALA A 125 -17.92 -12.61 5.35
C ALA A 125 -19.00 -12.42 6.42
N PRO A 126 -19.70 -13.49 6.83
CA PRO A 126 -20.68 -13.38 7.91
C PRO A 126 -20.03 -12.93 9.21
N MET A 127 -20.71 -12.03 9.91
CA MET A 127 -20.16 -11.43 11.13
C MET A 127 -20.13 -12.40 12.32
N TYR A 128 -20.88 -13.47 12.25
CA TYR A 128 -21.03 -14.42 13.36
C TYR A 128 -20.26 -15.72 13.17
N HIS A 129 -19.44 -15.81 12.17
CA HIS A 129 -18.60 -17.00 12.02
C HIS A 129 -17.50 -16.94 13.07
N ILE A 130 -17.41 -17.90 13.89
CA ILE A 130 -16.51 -17.87 15.05
C ILE A 130 -15.37 -18.84 14.84
#